data_3dc5f931a39a92ae4a5a4e28cdb4fc08
#
_entry.id   3dc5f931a39a92ae4a5a4e28cdb4fc08
#
_cell.length_a   1.000
_cell.length_b   1.000
_cell.length_c   1.000
_cell.angle_alpha   90.00
_cell.angle_beta   90.00
_cell.angle_gamma   90.00
#
_symmetry.space_group_name_H-M   'P 1'
#
loop_
_entity.id
_entity.type
_entity.pdbx_description
1 polymer ?
#
loop_
_entity_poly.entity_id
_entity_poly.type
_entity_poly.pdbx_seq_one_letter_code
_entity_poly.pdbx_strand_id
1 'polypeptide(L)'
;MSDGRILGLVEAFLEQGVLDGLEEWTPETKPAPAKAGGTPQGAVCSPLLSNIYLDPLDHLMAEQGFEMVRYADDFVLLCQSSQEAAAAPAVRQWTAQAGLALHPTKTRLVNALEDGFDFLGYRFAAGRRRPRAKSLKKFKDTVRAKTPRTAGHSLSQIIESLNPTLRGWFEYFEHSHRSTFAPLDGWIRRRLRNIARKQHGRSGISRGYDNIKWPDAFFVEHGLFSLRDAYAQARQSSSR
;
A
#
# COMPACT_ATOMS: atom_id res chain seq x y z
N MET A 1 -14.96 27.20 -0.62
CA MET A 1 -13.78 28.10 -0.75
C MET A 1 -14.26 29.43 -1.27
N SER A 2 -13.93 30.51 -0.58
CA SER A 2 -14.36 31.88 -0.94
C SER A 2 -13.18 32.81 -1.32
N ASP A 3 -11.92 32.33 -1.22
CA ASP A 3 -10.75 33.12 -1.60
C ASP A 3 -10.52 33.04 -3.11
N GLY A 4 -10.71 34.18 -3.81
CA GLY A 4 -10.54 34.29 -5.26
C GLY A 4 -9.10 33.98 -5.73
N ARG A 5 -8.09 34.18 -4.89
CA ARG A 5 -6.69 33.84 -5.24
C ARG A 5 -6.50 32.33 -5.32
N ILE A 6 -7.05 31.60 -4.36
CA ILE A 6 -7.00 30.12 -4.35
C ILE A 6 -7.78 29.55 -5.53
N LEU A 7 -8.96 30.09 -5.82
CA LEU A 7 -9.76 29.68 -6.98
C LEU A 7 -9.01 29.92 -8.29
N GLY A 8 -8.36 31.09 -8.46
CA GLY A 8 -7.54 31.38 -9.63
C GLY A 8 -6.34 30.45 -9.79
N LEU A 9 -5.71 30.04 -8.67
CA LEU A 9 -4.65 29.02 -8.73
C LEU A 9 -5.17 27.64 -9.16
N VAL A 10 -6.32 27.22 -8.65
CA VAL A 10 -6.95 25.95 -9.04
C VAL A 10 -7.28 25.98 -10.53
N GLU A 11 -7.88 27.06 -11.04
CA GLU A 11 -8.19 27.24 -12.45
C GLU A 11 -6.94 27.17 -13.31
N ALA A 12 -5.86 27.87 -12.93
CA ALA A 12 -4.59 27.81 -13.63
C ALA A 12 -3.99 26.40 -13.70
N PHE A 13 -4.12 25.59 -12.62
CA PHE A 13 -3.70 24.20 -12.62
C PHE A 13 -4.58 23.30 -13.53
N LEU A 14 -5.86 23.58 -13.65
CA LEU A 14 -6.79 22.82 -14.50
C LEU A 14 -6.60 23.17 -15.98
N GLU A 15 -6.21 24.39 -16.30
CA GLU A 15 -5.97 24.89 -17.65
C GLU A 15 -4.55 24.65 -18.17
N GLN A 16 -3.64 24.26 -17.26
CA GLN A 16 -2.24 24.04 -17.63
C GLN A 16 -2.11 22.91 -18.65
N GLY A 17 -1.47 23.21 -19.78
CA GLY A 17 -1.18 22.22 -20.81
C GLY A 17 -0.20 21.15 -20.34
N VAL A 18 -0.22 19.98 -20.97
CA VAL A 18 0.65 18.85 -20.72
C VAL A 18 1.70 18.76 -21.82
N LEU A 19 2.98 18.70 -21.44
CA LEU A 19 4.05 18.31 -22.35
C LEU A 19 4.06 16.76 -22.42
N ASP A 20 3.73 16.24 -23.59
CA ASP A 20 3.71 14.79 -23.83
C ASP A 20 5.01 14.41 -24.57
N GLY A 21 5.87 13.65 -23.91
CA GLY A 21 7.11 13.14 -24.47
C GLY A 21 8.39 13.75 -23.88
N LEU A 22 9.54 13.21 -24.33
CA LEU A 22 10.90 13.62 -23.96
C LEU A 22 11.39 14.87 -24.73
N GLU A 23 10.50 15.74 -25.16
CA GLU A 23 10.90 16.99 -25.77
C GLU A 23 11.53 17.91 -24.70
N GLU A 24 12.76 18.33 -24.94
CA GLU A 24 13.39 19.34 -24.11
C GLU A 24 12.51 20.58 -24.06
N TRP A 25 12.18 21.01 -22.84
CA TRP A 25 11.42 22.24 -22.64
C TRP A 25 12.18 23.42 -23.24
N THR A 26 11.63 24.01 -24.29
CA THR A 26 12.10 25.30 -24.81
C THR A 26 10.98 26.34 -24.60
N PRO A 27 11.32 27.64 -24.44
CA PRO A 27 10.30 28.69 -24.29
C PRO A 27 9.29 28.76 -25.45
N GLU A 28 9.60 28.12 -26.56
CA GLU A 28 8.79 28.06 -27.79
C GLU A 28 7.91 26.80 -27.86
N THR A 29 8.20 25.80 -27.02
CA THR A 29 7.39 24.58 -26.94
C THR A 29 6.07 24.90 -26.26
N LYS A 30 5.02 25.14 -27.05
CA LYS A 30 3.66 25.33 -26.49
C LYS A 30 3.16 23.99 -25.98
N PRO A 31 2.82 23.88 -24.68
CA PRO A 31 2.18 22.67 -24.19
C PRO A 31 0.89 22.40 -24.96
N ALA A 32 0.61 21.12 -25.26
CA ALA A 32 -0.65 20.74 -25.84
C ALA A 32 -1.80 21.25 -24.95
N PRO A 33 -2.88 21.83 -25.51
CA PRO A 33 -3.99 22.30 -24.70
C PRO A 33 -4.50 21.15 -23.84
N ALA A 34 -4.76 21.43 -22.57
CA ALA A 34 -5.39 20.46 -21.68
C ALA A 34 -6.62 19.88 -22.37
N LYS A 35 -6.67 18.58 -22.58
CA LYS A 35 -7.91 17.93 -23.05
C LYS A 35 -8.99 18.29 -22.05
N ALA A 36 -10.08 18.86 -22.53
CA ALA A 36 -11.14 19.43 -21.73
C ALA A 36 -11.47 18.58 -20.49
N GLY A 37 -11.22 19.12 -19.30
CA GLY A 37 -11.69 18.64 -18.02
C GLY A 37 -10.70 17.75 -17.25
N GLY A 38 -9.86 18.35 -16.44
CA GLY A 38 -9.12 17.68 -15.40
C GLY A 38 -7.61 17.93 -15.36
N THR A 39 -6.94 17.39 -14.37
CA THR A 39 -5.48 17.43 -14.23
C THR A 39 -4.85 16.17 -14.83
N PRO A 40 -3.60 16.26 -15.35
CA PRO A 40 -2.90 15.09 -15.84
C PRO A 40 -2.71 14.05 -14.72
N GLN A 41 -2.75 12.78 -15.11
CA GLN A 41 -2.54 11.69 -14.18
C GLN A 41 -1.14 11.79 -13.55
N GLY A 42 -1.06 11.89 -12.22
CA GLY A 42 0.18 12.08 -11.47
C GLY A 42 0.52 13.55 -11.15
N ALA A 43 -0.32 14.53 -11.51
CA ALA A 43 -0.12 15.90 -11.09
C ALA A 43 -0.18 16.04 -9.55
N VAL A 44 0.67 16.90 -9.00
CA VAL A 44 0.81 17.07 -7.54
C VAL A 44 -0.48 17.54 -6.87
N CYS A 45 -1.29 18.35 -7.55
CA CYS A 45 -2.57 18.86 -7.05
C CYS A 45 -3.74 17.87 -7.19
N SER A 46 -3.63 16.84 -8.04
CA SER A 46 -4.73 15.90 -8.31
C SER A 46 -5.32 15.25 -7.04
N PRO A 47 -4.54 14.77 -6.06
CA PRO A 47 -5.11 14.19 -4.84
C PRO A 47 -5.90 15.21 -4.00
N LEU A 48 -5.43 16.47 -3.95
CA LEU A 48 -6.12 17.54 -3.24
C LEU A 48 -7.46 17.88 -3.92
N LEU A 49 -7.44 18.07 -5.23
CA LEU A 49 -8.64 18.37 -6.01
C LEU A 49 -9.66 17.24 -5.93
N SER A 50 -9.20 15.99 -6.01
CA SER A 50 -10.05 14.80 -5.83
C SER A 50 -10.70 14.79 -4.44
N ASN A 51 -9.96 15.12 -3.39
CA ASN A 51 -10.51 15.17 -2.04
C ASN A 51 -11.55 16.28 -1.88
N ILE A 52 -11.30 17.49 -2.42
CA ILE A 52 -12.26 18.59 -2.41
C ILE A 52 -13.54 18.22 -3.18
N TYR A 53 -13.38 17.56 -4.33
CA TYR A 53 -14.50 17.16 -5.17
C TYR A 53 -15.39 16.10 -4.51
N LEU A 54 -14.79 15.16 -3.77
CA LEU A 54 -15.49 14.05 -3.11
C LEU A 54 -15.94 14.36 -1.67
N ASP A 55 -15.52 15.48 -1.08
CA ASP A 55 -15.90 15.90 0.27
C ASP A 55 -17.43 15.95 0.50
N PRO A 56 -18.26 16.46 -0.45
CA PRO A 56 -19.71 16.41 -0.29
C PRO A 56 -20.29 14.99 -0.19
N LEU A 57 -19.63 13.99 -0.81
CA LEU A 57 -20.04 12.58 -0.65
C LEU A 57 -19.77 12.09 0.76
N ASP A 58 -18.62 12.46 1.35
CA ASP A 58 -18.27 12.09 2.72
C ASP A 58 -19.32 12.64 3.71
N HIS A 59 -19.73 13.90 3.55
CA HIS A 59 -20.74 14.53 4.35
C HIS A 59 -22.13 13.89 4.18
N LEU A 60 -22.52 13.63 2.93
CA LEU A 60 -23.80 12.97 2.65
C LEU A 60 -23.91 11.60 3.32
N MET A 61 -22.81 10.81 3.27
CA MET A 61 -22.81 9.49 3.93
C MET A 61 -22.90 9.62 5.45
N ALA A 62 -22.19 10.57 6.04
CA ALA A 62 -22.25 10.84 7.48
C ALA A 62 -23.64 11.31 7.92
N GLU A 63 -24.30 12.20 7.17
CA GLU A 63 -25.67 12.69 7.43
C GLU A 63 -26.70 11.55 7.37
N GLN A 64 -26.49 10.56 6.51
CA GLN A 64 -27.34 9.38 6.41
C GLN A 64 -27.01 8.29 7.44
N GLY A 65 -26.02 8.54 8.32
CA GLY A 65 -25.63 7.60 9.38
C GLY A 65 -24.75 6.46 8.92
N PHE A 66 -24.16 6.54 7.70
CA PHE A 66 -23.23 5.53 7.21
C PHE A 66 -21.79 5.88 7.62
N GLU A 67 -21.05 4.88 8.04
CA GLU A 67 -19.62 4.99 8.27
C GLU A 67 -18.88 4.72 6.95
N MET A 68 -18.26 5.76 6.36
CA MET A 68 -17.48 5.66 5.14
C MET A 68 -16.01 5.90 5.44
N VAL A 69 -15.16 5.01 4.94
CA VAL A 69 -13.69 5.17 4.95
C VAL A 69 -13.22 5.34 3.51
N ARG A 70 -12.74 6.54 3.18
CA ARG A 70 -12.27 6.88 1.84
C ARG A 70 -10.78 7.22 1.82
N TYR A 71 -10.11 6.80 0.79
CA TYR A 71 -8.75 7.19 0.45
C TYR A 71 -8.69 7.49 -1.06
N ALA A 72 -8.59 8.77 -1.40
CA ALA A 72 -8.75 9.29 -2.77
C ALA A 72 -10.08 8.84 -3.37
N ASP A 73 -10.07 8.06 -4.45
CA ASP A 73 -11.22 7.49 -5.14
C ASP A 73 -11.66 6.11 -4.63
N ASP A 74 -10.81 5.45 -3.84
CA ASP A 74 -11.14 4.17 -3.22
C ASP A 74 -11.88 4.39 -1.88
N PHE A 75 -13.04 3.75 -1.68
CA PHE A 75 -13.78 3.82 -0.41
C PHE A 75 -14.45 2.50 -0.02
N VAL A 76 -14.71 2.38 1.26
CA VAL A 76 -15.49 1.31 1.86
C VAL A 76 -16.61 1.95 2.66
N LEU A 77 -17.85 1.51 2.43
CA LEU A 77 -19.02 1.88 3.20
C LEU A 77 -19.36 0.73 4.14
N LEU A 78 -19.37 0.99 5.44
CA LEU A 78 -19.69 0.00 6.46
C LEU A 78 -21.18 0.00 6.73
N CYS A 79 -21.82 -1.16 6.62
CA CYS A 79 -23.24 -1.37 6.84
C CYS A 79 -23.45 -2.50 7.84
N GLN A 80 -24.45 -2.35 8.73
CA GLN A 80 -24.76 -3.36 9.74
C GLN A 80 -25.58 -4.51 9.17
N SER A 81 -26.34 -4.26 8.12
CA SER A 81 -27.20 -5.25 7.47
C SER A 81 -27.18 -5.14 5.94
N SER A 82 -27.66 -6.19 5.27
CA SER A 82 -27.86 -6.15 3.82
C SER A 82 -28.89 -5.12 3.36
N GLN A 83 -29.83 -4.75 4.22
CA GLN A 83 -30.84 -3.72 3.93
C GLN A 83 -30.22 -2.32 3.91
N GLU A 84 -29.31 -2.02 4.83
CA GLU A 84 -28.55 -0.76 4.83
C GLU A 84 -27.59 -0.70 3.63
N ALA A 85 -27.02 -1.84 3.26
CA ALA A 85 -26.20 -1.93 2.04
C ALA A 85 -27.03 -1.73 0.76
N ALA A 86 -28.32 -2.07 0.77
CA ALA A 86 -29.24 -1.75 -0.32
C ALA A 86 -29.52 -0.22 -0.42
N ALA A 87 -29.22 0.57 0.61
CA ALA A 87 -29.23 2.03 0.56
C ALA A 87 -28.03 2.63 -0.21
N ALA A 88 -27.08 1.82 -0.70
CA ALA A 88 -26.07 2.26 -1.67
C ALA A 88 -26.62 2.98 -2.93
N PRO A 89 -27.95 3.05 -3.21
CA PRO A 89 -28.52 4.00 -4.18
C PRO A 89 -28.08 5.44 -3.96
N ALA A 90 -27.93 5.89 -2.71
CA ALA A 90 -27.49 7.27 -2.44
C ALA A 90 -26.09 7.58 -3.02
N VAL A 91 -25.15 6.64 -2.86
CA VAL A 91 -23.80 6.77 -3.46
C VAL A 91 -23.91 6.79 -4.99
N ARG A 92 -24.72 5.91 -5.58
CA ARG A 92 -24.89 5.84 -7.04
C ARG A 92 -25.56 7.09 -7.59
N GLN A 93 -26.56 7.59 -6.91
CA GLN A 93 -27.25 8.82 -7.30
C GLN A 93 -26.30 10.01 -7.23
N TRP A 94 -25.58 10.17 -6.14
CA TRP A 94 -24.63 11.26 -5.97
C TRP A 94 -23.53 11.20 -7.03
N THR A 95 -22.91 10.05 -7.22
CA THR A 95 -21.84 9.88 -8.22
C THR A 95 -22.32 10.17 -9.64
N ALA A 96 -23.54 9.76 -9.99
CA ALA A 96 -24.13 10.07 -11.28
C ALA A 96 -24.38 11.58 -11.46
N GLN A 97 -24.86 12.27 -10.42
CA GLN A 97 -25.07 13.73 -10.44
C GLN A 97 -23.75 14.49 -10.51
N ALA A 98 -22.70 13.96 -9.88
CA ALA A 98 -21.35 14.50 -9.93
C ALA A 98 -20.59 14.16 -11.24
N GLY A 99 -21.23 13.51 -12.22
CA GLY A 99 -20.58 13.11 -13.48
C GLY A 99 -19.53 12.00 -13.30
N LEU A 100 -19.59 11.25 -12.20
CA LEU A 100 -18.69 10.14 -11.89
C LEU A 100 -19.38 8.80 -12.12
N ALA A 101 -18.61 7.76 -12.45
CA ALA A 101 -19.10 6.40 -12.59
C ALA A 101 -18.44 5.44 -11.61
N LEU A 102 -19.24 4.69 -10.87
CA LEU A 102 -18.75 3.58 -10.06
C LEU A 102 -18.27 2.45 -10.98
N HIS A 103 -17.09 1.90 -10.67
CA HIS A 103 -16.53 0.82 -11.47
C HIS A 103 -17.39 -0.46 -11.33
N PRO A 104 -17.98 -0.99 -12.43
CA PRO A 104 -19.03 -2.01 -12.35
C PRO A 104 -18.58 -3.34 -11.72
N THR A 105 -17.32 -3.74 -11.90
CA THR A 105 -16.80 -5.02 -11.40
C THR A 105 -16.02 -4.91 -10.09
N LYS A 106 -15.54 -3.70 -9.73
CA LYS A 106 -14.83 -3.48 -8.46
C LYS A 106 -15.77 -3.10 -7.32
N THR A 107 -16.87 -2.39 -7.65
CA THR A 107 -17.90 -2.03 -6.67
C THR A 107 -18.76 -3.25 -6.37
N ARG A 108 -18.72 -3.71 -5.13
CA ARG A 108 -19.44 -4.92 -4.70
C ARG A 108 -19.85 -4.84 -3.24
N LEU A 109 -20.96 -5.48 -2.93
CA LEU A 109 -21.38 -5.78 -1.59
C LEU A 109 -20.74 -7.10 -1.15
N VAL A 110 -20.17 -7.14 0.04
CA VAL A 110 -19.51 -8.34 0.58
C VAL A 110 -19.82 -8.50 2.07
N ASN A 111 -19.97 -9.73 2.52
CA ASN A 111 -19.96 -10.03 3.94
C ASN A 111 -18.51 -10.04 4.44
N ALA A 112 -18.16 -9.06 5.29
CA ALA A 112 -16.79 -8.90 5.79
C ALA A 112 -16.31 -10.10 6.63
N LEU A 113 -17.23 -10.85 7.26
CA LEU A 113 -16.92 -12.01 8.09
C LEU A 113 -16.67 -13.26 7.24
N GLU A 114 -17.44 -13.47 6.18
CA GLU A 114 -17.43 -14.66 5.35
C GLU A 114 -16.50 -14.49 4.14
N ASP A 115 -16.78 -13.50 3.30
CA ASP A 115 -16.06 -13.32 2.03
C ASP A 115 -14.78 -12.52 2.20
N GLY A 116 -14.83 -11.50 3.08
CA GLY A 116 -13.78 -10.50 3.23
C GLY A 116 -13.60 -9.64 1.98
N PHE A 117 -12.77 -8.59 2.11
CA PHE A 117 -12.48 -7.65 1.04
C PHE A 117 -11.04 -7.13 1.10
N ASP A 118 -10.55 -6.64 -0.03
CA ASP A 118 -9.23 -6.00 -0.12
C ASP A 118 -9.42 -4.47 -0.14
N PHE A 119 -8.69 -3.77 0.73
CA PHE A 119 -8.66 -2.31 0.78
C PHE A 119 -7.27 -1.82 1.20
N LEU A 120 -6.74 -0.81 0.53
CA LEU A 120 -5.42 -0.20 0.81
C LEU A 120 -4.30 -1.23 1.02
N GLY A 121 -4.23 -2.24 0.18
CA GLY A 121 -3.19 -3.25 0.27
C GLY A 121 -3.40 -4.35 1.32
N TYR A 122 -4.42 -4.20 2.17
CA TYR A 122 -4.85 -5.19 3.16
C TYR A 122 -5.96 -6.09 2.64
N ARG A 123 -6.06 -7.27 3.20
CA ARG A 123 -7.21 -8.18 3.16
C ARG A 123 -7.89 -8.17 4.52
N PHE A 124 -9.14 -7.79 4.54
CA PHE A 124 -10.02 -7.85 5.71
C PHE A 124 -10.90 -9.10 5.59
N ALA A 125 -10.82 -10.01 6.55
CA ALA A 125 -11.62 -11.23 6.56
C ALA A 125 -11.73 -11.80 7.98
N ALA A 126 -12.91 -12.27 8.37
CA ALA A 126 -13.18 -12.88 9.67
C ALA A 126 -12.64 -12.04 10.86
N GLY A 127 -12.87 -10.73 10.85
CA GLY A 127 -12.42 -9.80 11.89
C GLY A 127 -10.90 -9.59 11.95
N ARG A 128 -10.15 -10.05 10.95
CA ARG A 128 -8.69 -9.92 10.88
C ARG A 128 -8.27 -9.16 9.65
N ARG A 129 -7.19 -8.38 9.78
CA ARG A 129 -6.53 -7.73 8.65
C ARG A 129 -5.16 -8.34 8.42
N ARG A 130 -4.83 -8.57 7.15
CA ARG A 130 -3.55 -9.11 6.69
C ARG A 130 -3.13 -8.43 5.39
N PRO A 131 -1.85 -8.40 5.02
CA PRO A 131 -1.47 -7.95 3.69
C PRO A 131 -2.16 -8.83 2.63
N ARG A 132 -2.75 -8.22 1.60
CA ARG A 132 -3.34 -8.99 0.49
C ARG A 132 -2.27 -9.76 -0.29
N ALA A 133 -2.67 -10.80 -1.00
CA ALA A 133 -1.76 -11.70 -1.72
C ALA A 133 -0.81 -10.95 -2.68
N LYS A 134 -1.31 -9.95 -3.42
CA LYS A 134 -0.51 -9.10 -4.33
C LYS A 134 0.56 -8.31 -3.57
N SER A 135 0.23 -7.76 -2.39
CA SER A 135 1.18 -7.02 -1.54
C SER A 135 2.28 -7.93 -0.99
N LEU A 136 1.92 -9.13 -0.51
CA LEU A 136 2.88 -10.15 -0.07
C LEU A 136 3.78 -10.63 -1.21
N LYS A 137 3.22 -10.83 -2.40
CA LYS A 137 4.01 -11.21 -3.58
C LYS A 137 5.04 -10.13 -3.91
N LYS A 138 4.62 -8.87 -4.02
CA LYS A 138 5.51 -7.72 -4.29
C LYS A 138 6.64 -7.64 -3.26
N PHE A 139 6.31 -7.75 -1.97
CA PHE A 139 7.30 -7.77 -0.89
C PHE A 139 8.32 -8.89 -1.07
N LYS A 140 7.84 -10.12 -1.27
CA LYS A 140 8.71 -11.28 -1.48
C LYS A 140 9.59 -11.13 -2.73
N ASP A 141 9.08 -10.55 -3.80
CA ASP A 141 9.83 -10.33 -5.02
C ASP A 141 10.94 -9.27 -4.81
N THR A 142 10.63 -8.18 -4.07
CA THR A 142 11.64 -7.18 -3.68
C THR A 142 12.74 -7.79 -2.80
N VAL A 143 12.36 -8.60 -1.79
CA VAL A 143 13.34 -9.33 -0.95
C VAL A 143 14.18 -10.30 -1.80
N ARG A 144 13.58 -11.01 -2.77
CA ARG A 144 14.32 -11.89 -3.68
C ARG A 144 15.35 -11.13 -4.50
N ALA A 145 14.98 -9.98 -5.06
CA ALA A 145 15.87 -9.14 -5.85
C ALA A 145 17.07 -8.65 -5.03
N LYS A 146 16.86 -8.30 -3.76
CA LYS A 146 17.93 -7.84 -2.84
C LYS A 146 18.77 -8.99 -2.22
N THR A 147 18.35 -10.23 -2.38
CA THR A 147 19.01 -11.40 -1.81
C THR A 147 19.39 -12.43 -2.90
N PRO A 148 20.13 -12.04 -3.97
CA PRO A 148 20.61 -12.97 -4.96
C PRO A 148 21.73 -13.85 -4.36
N ARG A 149 21.78 -15.13 -4.75
CA ARG A 149 22.75 -16.09 -4.18
C ARG A 149 24.19 -15.88 -4.64
N THR A 150 24.40 -15.08 -5.69
CA THR A 150 25.68 -14.94 -6.44
C THR A 150 26.16 -13.49 -6.53
N ALA A 151 25.67 -12.59 -5.69
CA ALA A 151 25.92 -11.14 -5.82
C ALA A 151 27.32 -10.67 -5.40
N GLY A 152 28.19 -11.54 -4.88
CA GLY A 152 29.53 -11.13 -4.43
C GLY A 152 29.56 -10.24 -3.17
N HIS A 153 28.40 -9.86 -2.61
CA HIS A 153 28.30 -9.04 -1.41
C HIS A 153 28.41 -9.89 -0.14
N SER A 154 29.03 -9.33 0.93
CA SER A 154 29.03 -9.95 2.23
C SER A 154 27.63 -10.08 2.81
N LEU A 155 27.41 -11.01 3.75
CA LEU A 155 26.12 -11.19 4.42
C LEU A 155 25.66 -9.90 5.11
N SER A 156 26.60 -9.18 5.74
CA SER A 156 26.30 -7.91 6.43
C SER A 156 25.83 -6.83 5.45
N GLN A 157 26.47 -6.67 4.30
CA GLN A 157 26.04 -5.74 3.25
C GLN A 157 24.64 -6.07 2.71
N ILE A 158 24.33 -7.37 2.55
CA ILE A 158 23.01 -7.81 2.11
C ILE A 158 21.95 -7.46 3.17
N ILE A 159 22.23 -7.72 4.46
CA ILE A 159 21.33 -7.38 5.57
C ILE A 159 21.10 -5.86 5.63
N GLU A 160 22.16 -5.07 5.54
CA GLU A 160 22.10 -3.61 5.55
C GLU A 160 21.21 -3.08 4.41
N SER A 161 21.39 -3.59 3.18
CA SER A 161 20.57 -3.21 2.03
C SER A 161 19.11 -3.65 2.13
N LEU A 162 18.84 -4.72 2.88
CA LEU A 162 17.52 -5.32 3.05
C LEU A 162 16.68 -4.58 4.11
N ASN A 163 17.31 -4.14 5.20
CA ASN A 163 16.64 -3.56 6.35
C ASN A 163 15.70 -2.38 6.03
N PRO A 164 16.06 -1.40 5.17
CA PRO A 164 15.14 -0.32 4.81
C PRO A 164 13.83 -0.86 4.19
N THR A 165 13.93 -1.90 3.37
CA THR A 165 12.75 -2.55 2.75
C THR A 165 11.89 -3.24 3.82
N LEU A 166 12.51 -3.91 4.79
CA LEU A 166 11.79 -4.60 5.86
C LEU A 166 11.09 -3.59 6.78
N ARG A 167 11.78 -2.50 7.15
CA ARG A 167 11.22 -1.44 8.00
C ARG A 167 10.04 -0.75 7.34
N GLY A 168 10.20 -0.22 6.12
CA GLY A 168 9.12 0.47 5.42
C GLY A 168 7.93 -0.44 5.12
N TRP A 169 8.17 -1.75 4.85
CA TRP A 169 7.08 -2.69 4.71
C TRP A 169 6.37 -2.96 6.04
N PHE A 170 7.11 -3.07 7.14
CA PHE A 170 6.56 -3.25 8.49
C PHE A 170 5.74 -2.02 8.89
N GLU A 171 6.25 -0.80 8.76
CA GLU A 171 5.55 0.45 9.08
C GLU A 171 4.19 0.53 8.39
N TYR A 172 4.12 0.15 7.12
CA TYR A 172 2.85 0.14 6.39
C TYR A 172 1.90 -0.98 6.87
N PHE A 173 2.43 -2.17 7.18
CA PHE A 173 1.63 -3.36 7.54
C PHE A 173 1.66 -3.72 9.03
N GLU A 174 2.13 -2.85 9.90
CA GLU A 174 2.24 -3.10 11.35
C GLU A 174 0.93 -3.50 12.02
N HIS A 175 -0.17 -2.98 11.47
CA HIS A 175 -1.50 -3.28 11.94
C HIS A 175 -2.05 -4.66 11.50
N SER A 176 -1.27 -5.46 10.80
CA SER A 176 -1.67 -6.81 10.41
C SER A 176 -1.77 -7.76 11.60
N HIS A 177 -2.55 -8.82 11.44
CA HIS A 177 -2.63 -9.86 12.45
C HIS A 177 -1.25 -10.47 12.73
N ARG A 178 -0.96 -10.73 14.02
CA ARG A 178 0.35 -11.23 14.52
C ARG A 178 0.93 -12.42 13.76
N SER A 179 0.07 -13.31 13.24
CA SER A 179 0.49 -14.49 12.48
C SER A 179 1.14 -14.17 11.12
N THR A 180 1.16 -12.90 10.71
CA THR A 180 1.77 -12.46 9.44
C THR A 180 3.30 -12.44 9.51
N PHE A 181 3.87 -12.03 10.63
CA PHE A 181 5.28 -11.62 10.70
C PHE A 181 6.25 -12.79 10.89
N ALA A 182 5.98 -13.69 11.85
CA ALA A 182 6.89 -14.80 12.15
C ALA A 182 7.18 -15.72 10.93
N PRO A 183 6.20 -16.09 10.08
CA PRO A 183 6.47 -16.85 8.87
C PRO A 183 7.32 -16.11 7.85
N LEU A 184 7.18 -14.77 7.75
CA LEU A 184 7.99 -13.94 6.86
C LEU A 184 9.44 -13.86 7.35
N ASP A 185 9.67 -13.64 8.64
CA ASP A 185 11.01 -13.68 9.25
C ASP A 185 11.68 -15.02 9.00
N GLY A 186 10.97 -16.13 9.21
CA GLY A 186 11.49 -17.46 8.94
C GLY A 186 11.87 -17.67 7.47
N TRP A 187 11.05 -17.14 6.55
CA TRP A 187 11.33 -17.19 5.12
C TRP A 187 12.55 -16.32 4.73
N ILE A 188 12.69 -15.11 5.29
CA ILE A 188 13.84 -14.23 5.07
C ILE A 188 15.12 -14.90 5.57
N ARG A 189 15.14 -15.40 6.83
CA ARG A 189 16.29 -16.09 7.40
C ARG A 189 16.70 -17.34 6.60
N ARG A 190 15.74 -18.10 6.09
CA ARG A 190 16.04 -19.22 5.19
C ARG A 190 16.77 -18.77 3.93
N ARG A 191 16.38 -17.63 3.34
CA ARG A 191 17.07 -17.07 2.17
C ARG A 191 18.50 -16.66 2.52
N LEU A 192 18.71 -15.97 3.64
CA LEU A 192 20.02 -15.54 4.10
C LEU A 192 20.92 -16.75 4.43
N ARG A 193 20.39 -17.83 5.04
CA ARG A 193 21.10 -19.09 5.24
C ARG A 193 21.55 -19.72 3.90
N ASN A 194 20.72 -19.67 2.87
CA ASN A 194 21.09 -20.16 1.55
C ASN A 194 22.27 -19.37 0.95
N ILE A 195 22.34 -18.06 1.22
CA ILE A 195 23.45 -17.22 0.78
C ILE A 195 24.72 -17.56 1.59
N ALA A 196 24.62 -17.56 2.92
CA ALA A 196 25.73 -17.93 3.80
C ALA A 196 26.29 -19.31 3.46
N ARG A 197 25.42 -20.29 3.19
CA ARG A 197 25.81 -21.62 2.73
C ARG A 197 26.62 -21.57 1.44
N LYS A 198 26.19 -20.76 0.46
CA LYS A 198 26.90 -20.60 -0.84
C LYS A 198 28.26 -19.93 -0.63
N GLN A 199 28.32 -18.88 0.20
CA GLN A 199 29.58 -18.17 0.52
C GLN A 199 30.62 -19.08 1.21
N HIS A 200 30.14 -20.11 1.91
CA HIS A 200 31.00 -21.14 2.53
C HIS A 200 31.24 -22.35 1.61
N GLY A 201 31.12 -22.19 0.30
CA GLY A 201 31.44 -23.23 -0.68
C GLY A 201 30.47 -24.42 -0.73
N ARG A 202 29.32 -24.34 -0.04
CA ARG A 202 28.34 -25.43 0.00
C ARG A 202 27.26 -25.25 -1.07
N SER A 203 26.97 -26.28 -1.83
CA SER A 203 25.88 -26.29 -2.82
C SER A 203 24.52 -26.67 -2.20
N GLY A 204 23.44 -26.42 -2.94
CA GLY A 204 22.09 -26.83 -2.55
C GLY A 204 21.34 -25.87 -1.63
N ILE A 205 20.22 -26.32 -1.08
CA ILE A 205 19.30 -25.56 -0.22
C ILE A 205 19.68 -25.79 1.24
N SER A 206 19.51 -24.76 2.09
CA SER A 206 19.67 -24.82 3.54
C SER A 206 18.85 -25.96 4.17
N ARG A 207 19.46 -26.75 5.02
CA ARG A 207 18.89 -27.90 5.75
C ARG A 207 18.99 -27.70 7.26
N GLY A 208 18.48 -28.66 8.04
CA GLY A 208 18.45 -28.58 9.51
C GLY A 208 19.79 -28.22 10.17
N TYR A 209 20.90 -28.77 9.70
CA TYR A 209 22.25 -28.45 10.21
C TYR A 209 22.60 -26.96 10.02
N ASP A 210 22.13 -26.31 8.96
CA ASP A 210 22.41 -24.89 8.73
C ASP A 210 21.66 -23.99 9.73
N ASN A 211 20.57 -24.48 10.35
CA ASN A 211 19.88 -23.78 11.43
C ASN A 211 20.70 -23.79 12.73
N ILE A 212 21.52 -24.83 12.95
CA ILE A 212 22.45 -24.92 14.08
C ILE A 212 23.65 -24.00 13.83
N LYS A 213 24.21 -24.05 12.63
CA LYS A 213 25.37 -23.23 12.25
C LYS A 213 25.07 -21.74 12.18
N TRP A 214 23.89 -21.38 11.69
CA TRP A 214 23.39 -20.00 11.60
C TRP A 214 22.02 -19.92 12.25
N PRO A 215 21.96 -19.89 13.60
CA PRO A 215 20.69 -19.78 14.35
C PRO A 215 20.02 -18.41 14.07
N ASP A 216 18.80 -18.25 14.50
CA ASP A 216 18.06 -17.00 14.31
C ASP A 216 18.77 -15.81 14.97
N ALA A 217 19.38 -16.02 16.15
CA ALA A 217 20.16 -15.02 16.86
C ALA A 217 21.35 -14.49 16.04
N PHE A 218 22.00 -15.35 15.28
CA PHE A 218 23.12 -14.96 14.42
C PHE A 218 22.74 -13.81 13.46
N PHE A 219 21.55 -13.83 12.87
CA PHE A 219 21.11 -12.77 11.96
C PHE A 219 20.73 -11.49 12.71
N VAL A 220 20.22 -11.61 13.92
CA VAL A 220 19.94 -10.46 14.81
C VAL A 220 21.24 -9.77 15.21
N GLU A 221 22.27 -10.53 15.59
CA GLU A 221 23.62 -10.02 15.88
C GLU A 221 24.27 -9.31 14.70
N HIS A 222 23.95 -9.75 13.46
CA HIS A 222 24.36 -9.09 12.22
C HIS A 222 23.42 -7.93 11.82
N GLY A 223 22.51 -7.51 12.71
CA GLY A 223 21.66 -6.34 12.53
C GLY A 223 20.42 -6.57 11.65
N LEU A 224 20.01 -7.82 11.39
CA LEU A 224 18.79 -8.08 10.62
C LEU A 224 17.56 -7.59 11.39
N PHE A 225 16.76 -6.74 10.74
CA PHE A 225 15.48 -6.29 11.27
C PHE A 225 14.48 -7.47 11.37
N SER A 226 13.88 -7.66 12.54
CA SER A 226 12.86 -8.68 12.79
C SER A 226 11.48 -8.05 12.78
N LEU A 227 10.63 -8.48 11.86
CA LEU A 227 9.24 -8.04 11.74
C LEU A 227 8.42 -8.43 12.98
N ARG A 228 8.66 -9.63 13.52
CA ARG A 228 7.98 -10.14 14.72
C ARG A 228 8.33 -9.31 15.95
N ASP A 229 9.61 -9.01 16.14
CA ASP A 229 10.05 -8.28 17.32
C ASP A 229 9.63 -6.81 17.27
N ALA A 230 9.67 -6.19 16.07
CA ALA A 230 9.10 -4.87 15.83
C ALA A 230 7.60 -4.83 16.15
N TYR A 231 6.84 -5.85 15.76
CA TYR A 231 5.42 -5.95 16.10
C TYR A 231 5.19 -6.05 17.61
N ALA A 232 6.01 -6.82 18.32
CA ALA A 232 5.91 -6.92 19.78
C ALA A 232 6.18 -5.59 20.47
N GLN A 233 7.19 -4.83 19.99
CA GLN A 233 7.53 -3.50 20.51
C GLN A 233 6.41 -2.47 20.23
N ALA A 234 5.86 -2.43 19.01
CA ALA A 234 4.78 -1.53 18.66
C ALA A 234 3.53 -1.74 19.52
N ARG A 235 3.23 -3.00 19.88
CA ARG A 235 2.10 -3.33 20.76
C ARG A 235 2.32 -2.91 22.22
N GLN A 236 3.55 -2.98 22.71
CA GLN A 236 3.88 -2.53 24.08
C GLN A 236 3.78 -1.00 24.19
N SER A 237 4.18 -0.25 23.17
CA SER A 237 4.06 1.22 23.15
C SER A 237 2.62 1.71 23.03
N SER A 238 1.73 0.95 22.37
CA SER A 238 0.30 1.29 22.24
C SER A 238 -0.54 0.94 23.47
N SER A 239 0.02 0.23 24.45
CA SER A 239 -0.67 -0.18 25.68
C SER A 239 -0.37 0.74 26.87
N ARG A 240 0.43 1.77 26.66
CA ARG A 240 0.73 2.85 27.61
C ARG A 240 -0.04 4.11 27.22
#